data_22d0f1cd0c2b544668e7d3d47febc651
#
_entry.id   22d0f1cd0c2b544668e7d3d47febc651
#
_cell.length_a   1.000
_cell.length_b   1.000
_cell.length_c   1.000
_cell.angle_alpha   90.00
_cell.angle_beta   90.00
_cell.angle_gamma   90.00
#
_symmetry.space_group_name_H-M   'P 1'
#
loop_
_entity.id
_entity.type
_entity.pdbx_description
1 polymer ?
#
loop_
_entity_poly.entity_id
_entity_poly.type
_entity_poly.pdbx_seq_one_letter_code
_entity_poly.pdbx_strand_id
1 'polypeptide(L)'
;VYISYDTAPLIGLNGRGDTTFVNAYLSPKLNKYTKNISINIKNTKILYMQSSGGLTSSNNFNGKDAVLSGPAGGVIAAVETNILYKKNRGIIGLDMGGTSTDVFHYNGQYERSHENIIAGNKIKVPMLKINTIAAGGGSIIKLEGSKIIVGPISAGASPGPACYGKGGPATITDCNLLLGYIQVNNFPKIFGKL
;
A
#
# COMPACT_ATOMS: atom_id res chain seq x y z
N VAL A 1 -10.06 15.38 20.77
CA VAL A 1 -9.45 14.50 21.79
C VAL A 1 -9.77 13.07 21.40
N TYR A 2 -8.79 12.16 21.47
CA TYR A 2 -8.99 10.73 21.26
C TYR A 2 -8.75 9.98 22.56
N ILE A 3 -9.69 9.15 22.93
CA ILE A 3 -9.63 8.36 24.16
C ILE A 3 -9.13 6.96 23.79
N SER A 4 -8.14 6.48 24.53
CA SER A 4 -7.43 5.26 24.14
C SER A 4 -8.29 4.00 24.21
N TYR A 5 -9.20 3.91 25.16
CA TYR A 5 -10.06 2.74 25.26
C TYR A 5 -11.20 2.73 24.22
N ASP A 6 -11.63 3.91 23.74
CA ASP A 6 -12.59 4.01 22.63
C ASP A 6 -11.92 3.66 21.29
N THR A 7 -10.65 4.06 21.14
CA THR A 7 -9.88 3.81 19.92
C THR A 7 -9.49 2.34 19.79
N ALA A 8 -9.02 1.73 20.87
CA ALA A 8 -8.56 0.34 20.89
C ALA A 8 -8.91 -0.28 22.26
N PRO A 9 -10.12 -0.87 22.42
CA PRO A 9 -10.61 -1.43 23.68
C PRO A 9 -9.91 -2.76 24.00
N LEU A 10 -8.59 -2.71 24.18
CA LEU A 10 -7.72 -3.86 24.39
C LEU A 10 -6.91 -3.69 25.68
N ILE A 11 -6.52 -4.80 26.28
CA ILE A 11 -5.63 -4.82 27.45
C ILE A 11 -4.22 -4.41 27.03
N GLY A 12 -3.55 -3.64 27.89
CA GLY A 12 -2.16 -3.20 27.71
C GLY A 12 -2.06 -1.72 27.29
N LEU A 13 -1.52 -0.91 28.21
CA LEU A 13 -1.43 0.54 28.06
C LEU A 13 -0.61 0.96 26.84
N ASN A 14 0.58 0.40 26.65
CA ASN A 14 1.49 0.84 25.59
C ASN A 14 0.89 0.63 24.19
N GLY A 15 0.49 -0.60 23.84
CA GLY A 15 -0.07 -0.87 22.52
C GLY A 15 -1.39 -0.12 22.24
N ARG A 16 -2.20 0.11 23.28
CA ARG A 16 -3.40 0.96 23.19
C ARG A 16 -3.03 2.42 22.97
N GLY A 17 -2.01 2.92 23.68
CA GLY A 17 -1.47 4.27 23.55
C GLY A 17 -0.92 4.53 22.15
N ASP A 18 -0.04 3.65 21.65
CA ASP A 18 0.54 3.75 20.31
C ASP A 18 -0.53 3.74 19.21
N THR A 19 -1.51 2.83 19.34
CA THR A 19 -2.64 2.77 18.41
C THR A 19 -3.44 4.08 18.40
N THR A 20 -3.66 4.66 19.58
CA THR A 20 -4.38 5.94 19.72
C THR A 20 -3.59 7.10 19.14
N PHE A 21 -2.28 7.11 19.35
CA PHE A 21 -1.39 8.11 18.78
C PHE A 21 -1.43 8.08 17.24
N VAL A 22 -1.27 6.90 16.64
CA VAL A 22 -1.36 6.73 15.19
C VAL A 22 -2.74 7.16 14.67
N ASN A 23 -3.80 6.76 15.36
CA ASN A 23 -5.17 7.17 15.00
C ASN A 23 -5.34 8.68 15.04
N ALA A 24 -4.87 9.33 16.10
CA ALA A 24 -4.97 10.79 16.27
C ALA A 24 -4.15 11.55 15.21
N TYR A 25 -3.01 11.01 14.81
CA TYR A 25 -2.17 11.61 13.78
C TYR A 25 -2.78 11.50 12.37
N LEU A 26 -3.35 10.35 12.02
CA LEU A 26 -3.85 10.07 10.68
C LEU A 26 -5.29 10.57 10.45
N SER A 27 -6.16 10.47 11.45
CA SER A 27 -7.60 10.74 11.29
C SER A 27 -7.93 12.15 10.78
N PRO A 28 -7.26 13.24 11.18
CA PRO A 28 -7.56 14.56 10.63
C PRO A 28 -7.35 14.67 9.11
N LYS A 29 -6.28 14.09 8.60
CA LYS A 29 -6.00 14.06 7.15
C LYS A 29 -6.99 13.15 6.43
N LEU A 30 -7.29 12.00 7.00
CA LEU A 30 -8.25 11.04 6.45
C LEU A 30 -9.66 11.65 6.37
N ASN A 31 -10.11 12.31 7.42
CA ASN A 31 -11.42 12.97 7.46
C ASN A 31 -11.54 14.10 6.43
N LYS A 32 -10.47 14.88 6.24
CA LYS A 32 -10.42 15.89 5.16
C LYS A 32 -10.53 15.26 3.79
N TYR A 33 -9.83 14.16 3.56
CA TYR A 33 -9.85 13.42 2.30
C TYR A 33 -11.24 12.84 2.01
N THR A 34 -11.82 12.10 2.96
CA THR A 34 -13.16 11.49 2.79
C THR A 34 -14.25 12.54 2.61
N LYS A 35 -14.16 13.67 3.34
CA LYS A 35 -15.08 14.81 3.16
C LYS A 35 -14.98 15.41 1.77
N ASN A 36 -13.77 15.63 1.25
CA ASN A 36 -13.58 16.16 -0.09
C ASN A 36 -14.17 15.23 -1.16
N ILE A 37 -14.01 13.92 -1.02
CA ILE A 37 -14.64 12.94 -1.93
C ILE A 37 -16.16 13.05 -1.85
N SER A 38 -16.73 13.07 -0.66
CA SER A 38 -18.19 13.13 -0.46
C SER A 38 -18.82 14.41 -1.04
N ILE A 39 -18.10 15.53 -1.05
CA ILE A 39 -18.56 16.79 -1.65
C ILE A 39 -18.60 16.68 -3.19
N ASN A 40 -17.61 16.01 -3.78
CA ASN A 40 -17.47 15.92 -5.24
C ASN A 40 -18.30 14.78 -5.86
N ILE A 41 -18.60 13.74 -5.09
CA ILE A 41 -19.38 12.58 -5.55
C ILE A 41 -20.73 12.60 -4.83
N LYS A 42 -21.74 13.11 -5.53
CA LYS A 42 -23.12 13.21 -5.01
C LYS A 42 -23.93 11.97 -5.40
N ASN A 43 -24.92 11.63 -4.57
CA ASN A 43 -25.90 10.56 -4.82
C ASN A 43 -25.28 9.16 -5.02
N THR A 44 -24.10 8.92 -4.45
CA THR A 44 -23.39 7.64 -4.54
C THR A 44 -22.98 7.17 -3.14
N LYS A 45 -23.25 5.90 -2.86
CA LYS A 45 -22.75 5.27 -1.64
C LYS A 45 -21.26 5.01 -1.77
N ILE A 46 -20.46 5.68 -0.93
CA ILE A 46 -19.00 5.53 -0.91
C ILE A 46 -18.62 4.64 0.26
N LEU A 47 -17.85 3.61 0.00
CA LEU A 47 -17.26 2.73 0.98
C LEU A 47 -15.74 2.79 0.87
N TYR A 48 -15.07 2.67 2.01
CA TYR A 48 -13.63 2.73 2.13
C TYR A 48 -13.09 1.39 2.59
N MET A 49 -12.02 0.92 1.96
CA MET A 49 -11.33 -0.30 2.35
C MET A 49 -10.57 -0.06 3.65
N GLN A 50 -10.68 -0.98 4.59
CA GLN A 50 -9.89 -1.00 5.82
C GLN A 50 -8.70 -1.96 5.69
N SER A 51 -7.69 -1.79 6.53
CA SER A 51 -6.52 -2.68 6.62
C SER A 51 -6.89 -4.13 6.95
N SER A 52 -8.06 -4.35 7.53
CA SER A 52 -8.64 -5.68 7.80
C SER A 52 -9.21 -6.39 6.56
N GLY A 53 -9.32 -5.68 5.42
CA GLY A 53 -10.00 -6.17 4.22
C GLY A 53 -11.51 -5.92 4.22
N GLY A 54 -12.07 -5.31 5.25
CA GLY A 54 -13.47 -4.92 5.32
C GLY A 54 -13.74 -3.57 4.65
N LEU A 55 -15.01 -3.33 4.30
CA LEU A 55 -15.48 -2.05 3.79
C LEU A 55 -16.27 -1.30 4.86
N THR A 56 -16.07 0.00 4.97
CA THR A 56 -16.77 0.86 5.92
C THR A 56 -17.19 2.19 5.31
N SER A 57 -18.15 2.87 5.95
CA SER A 57 -18.54 4.24 5.59
C SER A 57 -17.50 5.25 6.09
N SER A 58 -17.54 6.48 5.54
CA SER A 58 -16.64 7.56 5.96
C SER A 58 -16.69 7.87 7.46
N ASN A 59 -17.85 7.75 8.08
CA ASN A 59 -18.03 8.06 9.51
C ASN A 59 -17.32 7.06 10.43
N ASN A 60 -17.10 5.83 9.96
CA ASN A 60 -16.47 4.77 10.72
C ASN A 60 -15.05 4.46 10.23
N PHE A 61 -14.55 5.22 9.25
CA PHE A 61 -13.21 5.02 8.70
C PHE A 61 -12.18 5.84 9.48
N ASN A 62 -11.46 5.18 10.38
CA ASN A 62 -10.51 5.78 11.27
C ASN A 62 -9.06 5.62 10.79
N GLY A 63 -8.20 6.52 11.23
CA GLY A 63 -6.78 6.52 10.84
C GLY A 63 -6.07 5.18 11.11
N LYS A 64 -6.34 4.56 12.26
CA LYS A 64 -5.78 3.24 12.63
C LYS A 64 -6.16 2.13 11.65
N ASP A 65 -7.33 2.24 11.02
CA ASP A 65 -7.87 1.23 10.12
C ASP A 65 -7.42 1.43 8.66
N ALA A 66 -6.84 2.60 8.35
CA ALA A 66 -6.47 3.01 7.01
C ALA A 66 -5.00 2.70 6.63
N VAL A 67 -4.16 2.29 7.58
CA VAL A 67 -2.69 2.25 7.43
C VAL A 67 -2.22 1.36 6.28
N LEU A 68 -2.82 0.18 6.12
CA LEU A 68 -2.55 -0.77 5.04
C LEU A 68 -3.78 -0.99 4.14
N SER A 69 -4.67 -0.02 4.03
CA SER A 69 -5.92 -0.15 3.27
C SER A 69 -5.71 -0.37 1.78
N GLY A 70 -4.71 0.26 1.17
CA GLY A 70 -4.36 0.06 -0.24
C GLY A 70 -3.93 -1.38 -0.53
N PRO A 71 -2.85 -1.87 0.09
CA PRO A 71 -2.44 -3.27 -0.03
C PRO A 71 -3.54 -4.28 0.32
N ALA A 72 -4.36 -4.00 1.35
CA ALA A 72 -5.49 -4.85 1.70
C ALA A 72 -6.50 -4.99 0.54
N GLY A 73 -6.76 -3.90 -0.19
CA GLY A 73 -7.58 -3.94 -1.40
C GLY A 73 -7.01 -4.87 -2.47
N GLY A 74 -5.69 -4.85 -2.66
CA GLY A 74 -4.98 -5.76 -3.58
C GLY A 74 -5.16 -7.24 -3.20
N VAL A 75 -5.04 -7.54 -1.90
CA VAL A 75 -5.28 -8.91 -1.39
C VAL A 75 -6.71 -9.38 -1.70
N ILE A 76 -7.70 -8.56 -1.35
CA ILE A 76 -9.13 -8.89 -1.60
C ILE A 76 -9.37 -9.08 -3.10
N ALA A 77 -8.89 -8.16 -3.95
CA ALA A 77 -9.07 -8.26 -5.39
C ALA A 77 -8.46 -9.55 -5.97
N ALA A 78 -7.26 -9.93 -5.54
CA ALA A 78 -6.61 -11.15 -6.00
C ALA A 78 -7.37 -12.42 -5.58
N VAL A 79 -7.86 -12.47 -4.33
CA VAL A 79 -8.64 -13.60 -3.83
C VAL A 79 -9.98 -13.72 -4.56
N GLU A 80 -10.70 -12.62 -4.71
CA GLU A 80 -11.99 -12.61 -5.43
C GLU A 80 -11.81 -13.02 -6.89
N THR A 81 -10.73 -12.55 -7.54
CA THR A 81 -10.39 -12.97 -8.90
C THR A 81 -10.12 -14.48 -8.97
N ASN A 82 -9.37 -15.04 -8.02
CA ASN A 82 -9.11 -16.48 -7.94
C ASN A 82 -10.41 -17.29 -7.78
N ILE A 83 -11.32 -16.82 -6.96
CA ILE A 83 -12.65 -17.45 -6.75
C ILE A 83 -13.48 -17.39 -8.03
N LEU A 84 -13.54 -16.21 -8.69
CA LEU A 84 -14.29 -16.02 -9.94
C LEU A 84 -13.81 -16.98 -11.04
N TYR A 85 -12.52 -17.20 -11.16
CA TYR A 85 -11.97 -18.14 -12.13
C TYR A 85 -12.01 -19.61 -11.66
N LYS A 86 -12.70 -19.92 -10.55
CA LYS A 86 -12.90 -21.26 -10.00
C LYS A 86 -11.61 -22.07 -9.81
N LYS A 87 -10.51 -21.38 -9.57
CA LYS A 87 -9.22 -22.06 -9.43
C LYS A 87 -9.04 -22.69 -8.05
N ASN A 88 -9.76 -22.23 -7.02
CA ASN A 88 -9.79 -22.75 -5.64
C ASN A 88 -8.45 -23.27 -5.10
N ARG A 89 -7.36 -22.67 -5.56
CA ARG A 89 -5.99 -23.00 -5.16
C ARG A 89 -5.46 -21.89 -4.26
N GLY A 90 -4.53 -22.25 -3.41
CA GLY A 90 -3.75 -21.25 -2.69
C GLY A 90 -3.08 -20.28 -3.67
N ILE A 91 -2.95 -19.03 -3.29
CA ILE A 91 -2.28 -18.00 -4.09
C ILE A 91 -1.19 -17.30 -3.27
N ILE A 92 -0.14 -16.93 -3.96
CA ILE A 92 0.84 -15.96 -3.50
C ILE A 92 0.65 -14.74 -4.38
N GLY A 93 0.31 -13.61 -3.77
CA GLY A 93 0.18 -12.34 -4.47
C GLY A 93 1.45 -11.51 -4.36
N LEU A 94 1.78 -10.82 -5.45
CA LEU A 94 2.90 -9.89 -5.57
C LEU A 94 2.38 -8.60 -6.18
N ASP A 95 2.40 -7.51 -5.42
CA ASP A 95 2.05 -6.18 -5.89
C ASP A 95 3.29 -5.30 -5.86
N MET A 96 3.92 -5.13 -7.02
CA MET A 96 5.12 -4.32 -7.16
C MET A 96 4.75 -2.89 -7.54
N GLY A 97 4.85 -2.00 -6.58
CA GLY A 97 4.76 -0.56 -6.79
C GLY A 97 6.08 0.09 -7.24
N GLY A 98 6.13 1.41 -7.17
CA GLY A 98 7.35 2.16 -7.51
C GLY A 98 8.47 2.02 -6.48
N THR A 99 8.16 1.85 -5.20
CA THR A 99 9.12 1.89 -4.09
C THR A 99 9.25 0.55 -3.37
N SER A 100 8.17 -0.22 -3.32
CA SER A 100 8.09 -1.46 -2.57
C SER A 100 7.26 -2.51 -3.31
N THR A 101 7.40 -3.74 -2.88
CA THR A 101 6.57 -4.88 -3.32
C THR A 101 5.87 -5.46 -2.11
N ASP A 102 4.56 -5.51 -2.17
CA ASP A 102 3.72 -6.16 -1.17
C ASP A 102 3.49 -7.62 -1.56
N VAL A 103 3.73 -8.50 -0.60
CA VAL A 103 3.63 -9.96 -0.77
C VAL A 103 2.64 -10.49 0.24
N PHE A 104 1.70 -11.31 -0.19
CA PHE A 104 0.74 -11.97 0.67
C PHE A 104 0.50 -13.42 0.22
N HIS A 105 -0.03 -14.21 1.15
CA HIS A 105 -0.43 -15.59 0.92
C HIS A 105 -1.90 -15.76 1.30
N TYR A 106 -2.60 -16.57 0.51
CA TYR A 106 -3.96 -17.01 0.79
C TYR A 106 -4.11 -18.49 0.47
N ASN A 107 -4.65 -19.26 1.39
CA ASN A 107 -4.93 -20.68 1.21
C ASN A 107 -6.31 -21.03 1.80
N GLY A 108 -7.37 -20.48 1.20
CA GLY A 108 -8.74 -20.69 1.65
C GLY A 108 -9.17 -19.79 2.83
N GLN A 109 -8.22 -19.17 3.52
CA GLN A 109 -8.49 -18.23 4.61
C GLN A 109 -7.56 -17.02 4.53
N TYR A 110 -8.08 -15.84 4.89
CA TYR A 110 -7.27 -14.64 5.01
C TYR A 110 -6.37 -14.71 6.23
N GLU A 111 -5.07 -14.60 6.02
CA GLU A 111 -4.13 -14.44 7.12
C GLU A 111 -4.27 -13.05 7.73
N ARG A 112 -4.38 -12.97 9.06
CA ARG A 112 -4.52 -11.69 9.79
C ARG A 112 -3.51 -11.62 10.92
N SER A 113 -3.06 -10.41 11.19
CA SER A 113 -2.32 -10.04 12.39
C SER A 113 -3.14 -9.06 13.22
N HIS A 114 -3.19 -9.25 14.53
CA HIS A 114 -3.86 -8.34 15.45
C HIS A 114 -2.92 -7.32 16.07
N GLU A 115 -1.63 -7.50 15.85
CA GLU A 115 -0.57 -6.62 16.34
C GLU A 115 0.46 -6.46 15.23
N ASN A 116 0.70 -5.21 14.83
CA ASN A 116 1.58 -4.88 13.72
C ASN A 116 2.54 -3.77 14.16
N ILE A 117 3.79 -3.82 13.71
CA ILE A 117 4.76 -2.76 13.92
C ILE A 117 4.86 -1.97 12.62
N ILE A 118 4.45 -0.71 12.62
CA ILE A 118 4.48 0.16 11.46
C ILE A 118 5.21 1.45 11.82
N ALA A 119 6.28 1.75 11.11
CA ALA A 119 7.16 2.88 11.40
C ALA A 119 7.60 2.96 12.87
N GLY A 120 7.90 1.80 13.48
CA GLY A 120 8.33 1.68 14.88
C GLY A 120 7.22 1.72 15.93
N ASN A 121 5.97 1.98 15.52
CA ASN A 121 4.82 2.01 16.44
C ASN A 121 4.07 0.69 16.45
N LYS A 122 3.68 0.24 17.62
CA LYS A 122 2.93 -1.01 17.83
C LYS A 122 1.43 -0.75 17.71
N ILE A 123 0.84 -1.14 16.58
CA ILE A 123 -0.57 -0.91 16.31
C ILE A 123 -1.35 -2.19 16.58
N LYS A 124 -2.33 -2.10 17.48
CA LYS A 124 -3.22 -3.20 17.86
C LYS A 124 -4.58 -3.06 17.18
N VAL A 125 -4.63 -3.42 15.90
CA VAL A 125 -5.88 -3.55 15.13
C VAL A 125 -5.75 -4.76 14.20
N PRO A 126 -6.86 -5.43 13.87
CA PRO A 126 -6.84 -6.49 12.87
C PRO A 126 -6.43 -5.94 11.51
N MET A 127 -5.39 -6.50 10.92
CA MET A 127 -4.93 -6.18 9.57
C MET A 127 -4.70 -7.47 8.78
N LEU A 128 -4.87 -7.44 7.47
CA LEU A 128 -4.40 -8.52 6.61
C LEU A 128 -2.88 -8.61 6.71
N LYS A 129 -2.38 -9.84 6.76
CA LYS A 129 -0.94 -10.10 6.86
C LYS A 129 -0.30 -9.89 5.48
N ILE A 130 0.41 -8.79 5.36
CA ILE A 130 1.11 -8.37 4.15
C ILE A 130 2.56 -8.12 4.52
N ASN A 131 3.48 -8.69 3.75
CA ASN A 131 4.91 -8.48 3.93
C ASN A 131 5.38 -7.51 2.85
N THR A 132 5.94 -6.38 3.24
CA THR A 132 6.45 -5.38 2.32
C THR A 132 7.96 -5.51 2.19
N ILE A 133 8.43 -5.64 0.95
CA ILE A 133 9.83 -5.70 0.59
C ILE A 133 10.23 -4.35 -0.01
N ALA A 134 11.34 -3.77 0.43
CA ALA A 134 11.86 -2.50 -0.09
C ALA A 134 12.53 -2.71 -1.47
N ALA A 135 11.77 -3.20 -2.44
CA ALA A 135 12.17 -3.40 -3.81
C ALA A 135 10.97 -3.09 -4.72
N GLY A 136 11.12 -2.17 -5.64
CA GLY A 136 10.05 -1.74 -6.54
C GLY A 136 10.60 -1.23 -7.87
N GLY A 137 9.72 -0.74 -8.73
CA GLY A 137 10.08 -0.23 -10.06
C GLY A 137 11.12 0.90 -10.03
N GLY A 138 11.11 1.73 -8.97
CA GLY A 138 12.08 2.80 -8.77
C GLY A 138 13.41 2.39 -8.13
N SER A 139 13.60 1.09 -7.81
CA SER A 139 14.87 0.61 -7.25
C SER A 139 16.02 0.89 -8.21
N ILE A 140 17.03 1.61 -7.72
CA ILE A 140 18.17 2.06 -8.51
C ILE A 140 19.06 0.87 -8.85
N ILE A 141 19.49 0.79 -10.09
CA ILE A 141 20.43 -0.21 -10.58
C ILE A 141 21.83 0.40 -10.56
N LYS A 142 22.76 -0.29 -9.94
CA LYS A 142 24.17 0.09 -9.88
C LYS A 142 25.06 -1.06 -10.29
N LEU A 143 26.21 -0.72 -10.87
CA LEU A 143 27.28 -1.65 -11.13
C LEU A 143 28.36 -1.48 -10.06
N GLU A 144 28.65 -2.51 -9.30
CA GLU A 144 29.74 -2.58 -8.34
C GLU A 144 30.75 -3.64 -8.77
N GLY A 145 31.87 -3.22 -9.36
CA GLY A 145 32.78 -4.13 -10.03
C GLY A 145 32.10 -4.85 -11.18
N SER A 146 31.99 -6.18 -11.12
CA SER A 146 31.31 -7.02 -12.11
C SER A 146 29.87 -7.40 -11.71
N LYS A 147 29.37 -6.90 -10.58
CA LYS A 147 28.05 -7.27 -10.07
C LYS A 147 27.03 -6.15 -10.30
N ILE A 148 25.85 -6.53 -10.77
CA ILE A 148 24.69 -5.64 -10.82
C ILE A 148 23.98 -5.71 -9.47
N ILE A 149 23.79 -4.56 -8.82
CA ILE A 149 23.06 -4.42 -7.56
C ILE A 149 21.79 -3.61 -7.84
N VAL A 150 20.66 -4.08 -7.28
CA VAL A 150 19.37 -3.45 -7.41
C VAL A 150 18.86 -3.04 -6.02
N GLY A 151 18.60 -1.74 -5.85
CA GLY A 151 18.19 -1.20 -4.56
C GLY A 151 19.31 -1.25 -3.49
N PRO A 152 18.95 -1.15 -2.20
CA PRO A 152 17.62 -0.85 -1.64
C PRO A 152 17.17 0.60 -1.86
N ILE A 153 18.03 1.46 -2.42
CA ILE A 153 17.73 2.87 -2.67
C ILE A 153 16.77 2.97 -3.85
N SER A 154 15.71 3.76 -3.70
CA SER A 154 14.75 4.08 -4.75
C SER A 154 14.96 5.50 -5.29
N ALA A 155 14.77 5.68 -6.60
CA ALA A 155 14.74 7.00 -7.24
C ALA A 155 13.49 7.82 -6.85
N GLY A 156 12.52 7.20 -6.18
CA GLY A 156 11.26 7.84 -5.80
C GLY A 156 10.44 8.31 -7.01
N ALA A 157 9.59 9.31 -6.77
CA ALA A 157 8.79 9.94 -7.83
C ALA A 157 9.48 11.14 -8.48
N SER A 158 10.47 11.75 -7.79
CA SER A 158 11.26 12.88 -8.27
C SER A 158 12.71 12.74 -7.77
N PRO A 159 13.70 12.68 -8.68
CA PRO A 159 13.60 12.76 -10.15
C PRO A 159 12.90 11.54 -10.78
N GLY A 160 12.81 10.41 -10.08
CA GLY A 160 12.23 9.17 -10.57
C GLY A 160 13.17 8.39 -11.49
N PRO A 161 12.67 7.35 -12.17
CA PRO A 161 13.36 6.59 -13.21
C PRO A 161 13.92 7.48 -14.32
N ALA A 162 15.00 7.02 -14.99
CA ALA A 162 15.60 7.75 -16.12
C ALA A 162 14.57 8.04 -17.23
N CYS A 163 13.67 7.10 -17.51
CA CYS A 163 12.61 7.24 -18.51
C CYS A 163 11.58 8.33 -18.21
N TYR A 164 11.59 8.93 -17.02
CA TYR A 164 10.75 10.10 -16.71
C TYR A 164 11.31 11.40 -17.30
N GLY A 165 12.53 11.39 -17.84
CA GLY A 165 13.15 12.56 -18.47
C GLY A 165 13.53 13.69 -17.51
N LYS A 166 13.64 13.42 -16.20
CA LYS A 166 13.98 14.39 -15.16
C LYS A 166 15.40 14.25 -14.62
N GLY A 167 16.27 13.56 -15.34
CA GLY A 167 17.66 13.33 -14.92
C GLY A 167 17.82 12.30 -13.81
N GLY A 168 16.85 11.39 -13.68
CA GLY A 168 16.92 10.30 -12.72
C GLY A 168 17.88 9.19 -13.14
N PRO A 169 18.27 8.31 -12.18
CA PRO A 169 19.14 7.17 -12.45
C PRO A 169 18.38 6.03 -13.14
N ALA A 170 19.15 5.05 -13.67
CA ALA A 170 18.58 3.81 -14.17
C ALA A 170 17.93 3.00 -13.05
N THR A 171 16.73 2.46 -13.32
CA THR A 171 15.92 1.71 -12.37
C THR A 171 15.30 0.47 -13.01
N ILE A 172 14.60 -0.34 -12.23
CA ILE A 172 13.83 -1.48 -12.75
C ILE A 172 12.73 -1.03 -13.72
N THR A 173 12.12 0.14 -13.52
CA THR A 173 11.13 0.69 -14.47
C THR A 173 11.74 0.91 -15.85
N ASP A 174 12.97 1.39 -15.92
CA ASP A 174 13.69 1.59 -17.20
C ASP A 174 13.94 0.24 -17.89
N CYS A 175 14.34 -0.78 -17.14
CA CYS A 175 14.49 -2.13 -17.67
C CYS A 175 13.18 -2.69 -18.20
N ASN A 176 12.09 -2.55 -17.46
CA ASN A 176 10.76 -3.02 -17.85
C ASN A 176 10.28 -2.31 -19.13
N LEU A 177 10.60 -1.04 -19.30
CA LEU A 177 10.30 -0.28 -20.50
C LEU A 177 11.10 -0.80 -21.70
N LEU A 178 12.41 -1.01 -21.53
CA LEU A 178 13.28 -1.55 -22.60
C LEU A 178 12.92 -2.97 -23.00
N LEU A 179 12.50 -3.80 -22.05
CA LEU A 179 12.05 -5.18 -22.29
C LEU A 179 10.63 -5.27 -22.86
N GLY A 180 9.91 -4.15 -22.97
CA GLY A 180 8.54 -4.12 -23.48
C GLY A 180 7.47 -4.59 -22.50
N TYR A 181 7.81 -4.83 -21.24
CA TYR A 181 6.80 -5.12 -20.19
C TYR A 181 5.93 -3.90 -19.90
N ILE A 182 6.49 -2.70 -20.05
CA ILE A 182 5.76 -1.44 -20.06
C ILE A 182 5.72 -0.94 -21.49
N GLN A 183 4.51 -0.71 -22.02
CA GLN A 183 4.32 -0.25 -23.40
C GLN A 183 4.59 1.26 -23.49
N VAL A 184 5.58 1.64 -24.28
CA VAL A 184 6.00 3.05 -24.48
C VAL A 184 4.84 3.93 -24.91
N ASN A 185 3.99 3.45 -25.82
CA ASN A 185 2.84 4.22 -26.33
C ASN A 185 1.78 4.54 -25.29
N ASN A 186 1.71 3.72 -24.23
CA ASN A 186 0.76 3.87 -23.13
C ASN A 186 1.43 4.47 -21.88
N PHE A 187 2.73 4.77 -21.96
CA PHE A 187 3.44 5.38 -20.84
C PHE A 187 2.90 6.79 -20.57
N PRO A 188 2.57 7.13 -19.33
CA PRO A 188 1.99 8.45 -19.04
C PRO A 188 2.92 9.58 -19.44
N LYS A 189 2.46 10.48 -20.30
CA LYS A 189 3.21 11.70 -20.68
C LYS A 189 3.10 12.81 -19.61
N ILE A 190 3.01 12.41 -18.34
CA ILE A 190 2.78 13.32 -17.21
C ILE A 190 3.98 14.24 -16.98
N PHE A 191 5.16 13.85 -17.43
CA PHE A 191 6.41 14.52 -17.12
C PHE A 191 7.09 15.20 -18.31
N GLY A 192 6.39 15.39 -19.42
CA GLY A 192 6.93 16.01 -20.62
C GLY A 192 7.08 15.04 -21.80
N LYS A 193 7.78 15.47 -22.84
CA LYS A 193 8.09 14.60 -23.99
C LYS A 193 9.08 13.51 -23.54
N LEU A 194 8.79 12.26 -23.84
CA LEU A 194 9.79 11.20 -23.86
C LEU A 194 10.86 11.56 -24.88
#